data_1a9fae661198e67a1437aa3046dee9b2
#
_entry.id   1a9fae661198e67a1437aa3046dee9b2
#
_cell.length_a   1.000
_cell.length_b   1.000
_cell.length_c   1.000
_cell.angle_alpha   90.00
_cell.angle_beta   90.00
_cell.angle_gamma   90.00
#
_symmetry.space_group_name_H-M   'P 1'
#
loop_
_entity.id
_entity.type
_entity.pdbx_description
1 polymer ?
#
loop_
_entity_poly.entity_id
_entity_poly.type
_entity_poly.pdbx_seq_one_letter_code
_entity_poly.pdbx_strand_id
1 'polypeptide(L)'
;MGYGIISVEGNHASLVLMDVLDMRKIESYELRIKYIFDSMIRLIDAYHPDYLAIEAPFYGKNVQSMLKLGRAQGVAIAAALSRQIPFCEYEPRRIKQSITGNGAASKEQVAAMLGRLLNFADMPKYLDATDALAVAYCHFLQKDIPEVSTVGKPRKAKGKSWASFLTENPDRVK
;
A
#
# COMPACT_ATOMS: atom_id res chain seq x y z
N MET A 1 7.68 7.46 -5.98
CA MET A 1 6.91 6.38 -5.33
C MET A 1 6.65 5.32 -6.38
N GLY A 2 7.14 4.10 -6.14
CA GLY A 2 6.88 2.99 -7.04
C GLY A 2 5.47 2.43 -6.87
N TYR A 3 4.96 1.81 -7.93
CA TYR A 3 3.74 1.01 -7.90
C TYR A 3 3.86 -0.18 -8.86
N GLY A 4 3.16 -1.26 -8.55
CA GLY A 4 3.11 -2.47 -9.35
C GLY A 4 1.77 -3.18 -9.23
N ILE A 5 1.29 -3.73 -10.31
CA ILE A 5 0.04 -4.48 -10.41
C ILE A 5 0.35 -5.85 -10.97
N ILE A 6 -0.15 -6.89 -10.31
CA ILE A 6 -0.12 -8.28 -10.79
C ILE A 6 -1.53 -8.78 -10.98
N SER A 7 -1.74 -9.66 -11.95
CA SER A 7 -2.95 -10.47 -12.08
C SER A 7 -2.67 -11.84 -11.51
N VAL A 8 -3.65 -12.40 -10.81
CA VAL A 8 -3.55 -13.71 -10.16
C VAL A 8 -4.63 -14.64 -10.69
N GLU A 9 -4.22 -15.76 -11.27
CA GLU A 9 -5.11 -16.82 -11.73
C GLU A 9 -4.70 -18.14 -11.06
N GLY A 10 -5.47 -18.56 -10.07
CA GLY A 10 -5.15 -19.72 -9.25
C GLY A 10 -3.81 -19.57 -8.51
N ASN A 11 -2.82 -20.39 -8.84
CA ASN A 11 -1.47 -20.34 -8.26
C ASN A 11 -0.45 -19.62 -9.16
N HIS A 12 -0.89 -18.89 -10.15
CA HIS A 12 -0.03 -18.19 -11.08
C HIS A 12 -0.24 -16.67 -10.96
N ALA A 13 0.86 -15.92 -10.84
CA ALA A 13 0.85 -14.46 -10.88
C ALA A 13 1.55 -13.98 -12.16
N SER A 14 1.01 -12.97 -12.79
CA SER A 14 1.59 -12.31 -13.97
C SER A 14 1.69 -10.80 -13.76
N LEU A 15 2.73 -10.20 -14.33
CA LEU A 15 2.92 -8.77 -14.30
C LEU A 15 1.89 -8.09 -15.23
N VAL A 16 1.13 -7.15 -14.69
CA VAL A 16 0.24 -6.28 -15.48
C VAL A 16 0.93 -4.94 -15.74
N LEU A 17 1.46 -4.32 -14.70
CA LEU A 17 2.09 -3.01 -14.79
C LEU A 17 3.05 -2.79 -13.62
N MET A 18 4.17 -2.12 -13.89
CA MET A 18 5.04 -1.54 -12.86
C MET A 18 5.62 -0.22 -13.35
N ASP A 19 5.63 0.80 -12.48
CA ASP A 19 6.20 2.11 -12.82
C ASP A 19 6.42 2.94 -11.55
N VAL A 20 6.80 4.20 -11.72
CA VAL A 20 7.01 5.16 -10.63
C VAL A 20 6.18 6.43 -10.84
N LEU A 21 5.60 6.95 -9.78
CA LEU A 21 5.07 8.30 -9.76
C LEU A 21 6.25 9.28 -9.60
N ASP A 22 6.65 9.90 -10.70
CA ASP A 22 7.74 10.88 -10.69
C ASP A 22 7.24 12.25 -10.22
N MET A 23 7.65 12.63 -9.02
CA MET A 23 7.25 13.89 -8.38
C MET A 23 8.40 14.89 -8.30
N ARG A 24 9.54 14.66 -8.98
CA ARG A 24 10.72 15.51 -8.88
C ARG A 24 10.48 16.93 -9.38
N LYS A 25 9.59 17.09 -10.34
CA LYS A 25 9.21 18.40 -10.92
C LYS A 25 8.08 19.10 -10.16
N ILE A 26 7.50 18.45 -9.15
CA ILE A 26 6.43 19.02 -8.34
C ILE A 26 7.06 19.64 -7.09
N GLU A 27 7.10 20.96 -7.00
CA GLU A 27 7.76 21.67 -5.90
C GLU A 27 6.94 21.63 -4.61
N SER A 28 5.65 21.96 -4.70
CA SER A 28 4.74 22.00 -3.55
C SER A 28 4.49 20.60 -2.97
N TYR A 29 4.59 20.50 -1.66
CA TYR A 29 4.28 19.27 -0.94
C TYR A 29 2.80 18.89 -1.08
N GLU A 30 1.90 19.85 -0.99
CA GLU A 30 0.45 19.69 -1.14
C GLU A 30 0.11 19.11 -2.53
N LEU A 31 0.74 19.64 -3.57
CA LEU A 31 0.57 19.14 -4.93
C LEU A 31 1.11 17.70 -5.11
N ARG A 32 2.19 17.33 -4.41
CA ARG A 32 2.67 15.95 -4.40
C ARG A 32 1.66 15.00 -3.77
N ILE A 33 1.07 15.38 -2.63
CA ILE A 33 0.03 14.61 -1.94
C ILE A 33 -1.19 14.45 -2.84
N LYS A 34 -1.66 15.55 -3.45
CA LYS A 34 -2.75 15.51 -4.41
C LYS A 34 -2.44 14.60 -5.60
N TYR A 35 -1.23 14.71 -6.17
CA TYR A 35 -0.81 13.89 -7.31
C TYR A 35 -0.78 12.40 -6.98
N ILE A 36 -0.36 12.01 -5.76
CA ILE A 36 -0.44 10.62 -5.30
C ILE A 36 -1.88 10.16 -5.27
N PHE A 37 -2.79 10.92 -4.64
CA PHE A 37 -4.19 10.59 -4.54
C PHE A 37 -4.84 10.39 -5.91
N ASP A 38 -4.72 11.39 -6.79
CA ASP A 38 -5.30 11.37 -8.12
C ASP A 38 -4.75 10.22 -8.98
N SER A 39 -3.46 9.89 -8.82
CA SER A 39 -2.83 8.78 -9.54
C SER A 39 -3.30 7.43 -9.04
N MET A 40 -3.44 7.25 -7.72
CA MET A 40 -4.00 6.03 -7.14
C MET A 40 -5.44 5.80 -7.58
N ILE A 41 -6.28 6.85 -7.57
CA ILE A 41 -7.66 6.77 -8.06
C ILE A 41 -7.68 6.33 -9.53
N ARG A 42 -6.85 6.94 -10.40
CA ARG A 42 -6.79 6.56 -11.83
C ARG A 42 -6.37 5.11 -12.02
N LEU A 43 -5.36 4.64 -11.27
CA LEU A 43 -4.92 3.24 -11.33
C LEU A 43 -6.01 2.28 -10.88
N ILE A 44 -6.67 2.58 -9.77
CA ILE A 44 -7.76 1.76 -9.23
C ILE A 44 -8.93 1.71 -10.22
N ASP A 45 -9.35 2.86 -10.75
CA ASP A 45 -10.47 2.95 -11.69
C ASP A 45 -10.16 2.30 -13.06
N ALA A 46 -8.87 2.20 -13.44
CA ALA A 46 -8.44 1.57 -14.69
C ALA A 46 -8.24 0.05 -14.58
N TYR A 47 -7.73 -0.44 -13.46
CA TYR A 47 -7.31 -1.84 -13.31
C TYR A 47 -8.18 -2.64 -12.35
N HIS A 48 -9.06 -2.00 -11.58
CA HIS A 48 -10.00 -2.62 -10.63
C HIS A 48 -9.34 -3.68 -9.72
N PRO A 49 -8.26 -3.34 -8.98
CA PRO A 49 -7.59 -4.30 -8.12
C PRO A 49 -8.48 -4.72 -6.94
N ASP A 50 -8.34 -5.99 -6.51
CA ASP A 50 -9.06 -6.52 -5.34
C ASP A 50 -8.44 -6.06 -4.03
N TYR A 51 -7.12 -5.81 -3.99
CA TYR A 51 -6.36 -5.46 -2.79
C TYR A 51 -5.30 -4.42 -3.09
N LEU A 52 -5.00 -3.60 -2.08
CA LEU A 52 -3.82 -2.76 -2.01
C LEU A 52 -2.82 -3.39 -1.03
N ALA A 53 -1.63 -3.77 -1.51
CA ALA A 53 -0.53 -4.22 -0.66
C ALA A 53 0.49 -3.09 -0.49
N ILE A 54 0.89 -2.81 0.75
CA ILE A 54 1.82 -1.73 1.11
C ILE A 54 2.93 -2.28 2.00
N GLU A 55 4.14 -1.75 1.83
CA GLU A 55 5.23 -1.99 2.77
C GLU A 55 4.98 -1.22 4.06
N ALA A 56 5.05 -1.90 5.21
CA ALA A 56 4.89 -1.25 6.51
C ALA A 56 6.01 -0.21 6.76
N PRO A 57 5.70 0.95 7.35
CA PRO A 57 6.70 1.95 7.65
C PRO A 57 7.78 1.38 8.59
N PHE A 58 9.04 1.50 8.20
CA PHE A 58 10.16 1.07 9.00
C PHE A 58 10.74 2.23 9.80
N TYR A 59 11.04 2.00 11.08
CA TYR A 59 11.68 2.99 11.94
C TYR A 59 13.13 3.22 11.49
N GLY A 60 13.36 4.27 10.72
CA GLY A 60 14.68 4.68 10.26
C GLY A 60 15.24 5.83 11.10
N LYS A 61 16.54 6.09 10.95
CA LYS A 61 17.22 7.20 11.63
C LYS A 61 16.69 8.59 11.23
N ASN A 62 16.08 8.72 10.05
CA ASN A 62 15.57 9.99 9.52
C ASN A 62 14.07 10.12 9.71
N VAL A 63 13.67 10.75 10.82
CA VAL A 63 12.27 10.98 11.20
C VAL A 63 11.50 11.78 10.14
N GLN A 64 12.13 12.78 9.51
CA GLN A 64 11.48 13.60 8.48
C GLN A 64 11.11 12.79 7.24
N SER A 65 11.99 11.88 6.82
CA SER A 65 11.71 10.98 5.71
C SER A 65 10.60 9.99 6.04
N MET A 66 10.59 9.46 7.28
CA MET A 66 9.51 8.59 7.76
C MET A 66 8.16 9.28 7.75
N LEU A 67 8.09 10.52 8.25
CA LEU A 67 6.84 11.29 8.26
C LEU A 67 6.32 11.55 6.84
N LYS A 68 7.21 11.88 5.90
CA LYS A 68 6.83 12.06 4.49
C LYS A 68 6.32 10.76 3.86
N LEU A 69 7.00 9.63 4.14
CA LEU A 69 6.60 8.32 3.66
C LEU A 69 5.23 7.93 4.23
N GLY A 70 5.05 8.01 5.55
CA GLY A 70 3.78 7.68 6.20
C GLY A 70 2.60 8.51 5.69
N ARG A 71 2.81 9.81 5.39
CA ARG A 71 1.78 10.66 4.78
C ARG A 71 1.44 10.20 3.36
N ALA A 72 2.44 9.85 2.55
CA ALA A 72 2.23 9.34 1.19
C ALA A 72 1.47 8.01 1.20
N GLN A 73 1.84 7.10 2.11
CA GLN A 73 1.15 5.82 2.32
C GLN A 73 -0.29 6.03 2.79
N GLY A 74 -0.52 6.90 3.77
CA GLY A 74 -1.87 7.22 4.24
C GLY A 74 -2.79 7.74 3.15
N VAL A 75 -2.25 8.54 2.21
CA VAL A 75 -3.00 9.01 1.04
C VAL A 75 -3.33 7.88 0.08
N ALA A 76 -2.37 6.97 -0.19
CA ALA A 76 -2.62 5.81 -1.04
C ALA A 76 -3.68 4.87 -0.44
N ILE A 77 -3.61 4.64 0.88
CA ILE A 77 -4.61 3.87 1.63
C ILE A 77 -5.98 4.54 1.55
N ALA A 78 -6.06 5.85 1.78
CA ALA A 78 -7.33 6.60 1.72
C ALA A 78 -7.95 6.53 0.31
N ALA A 79 -7.14 6.62 -0.75
CA ALA A 79 -7.60 6.45 -2.13
C ALA A 79 -8.20 5.05 -2.36
N ALA A 80 -7.52 3.98 -1.91
CA ALA A 80 -8.02 2.61 -2.01
C ALA A 80 -9.34 2.42 -1.24
N LEU A 81 -9.39 2.86 0.02
CA LEU A 81 -10.59 2.74 0.85
C LEU A 81 -11.77 3.54 0.30
N SER A 82 -11.52 4.68 -0.37
CA SER A 82 -12.58 5.46 -1.04
C SER A 82 -13.24 4.70 -2.20
N ARG A 83 -12.58 3.69 -2.74
CA ARG A 83 -13.08 2.74 -3.75
C ARG A 83 -13.42 1.36 -3.17
N GLN A 84 -13.50 1.27 -1.83
CA GLN A 84 -13.80 0.02 -1.11
C GLN A 84 -12.76 -1.10 -1.35
N ILE A 85 -11.54 -0.74 -1.77
CA ILE A 85 -10.42 -1.66 -1.90
C ILE A 85 -9.76 -1.85 -0.53
N PRO A 86 -9.71 -3.07 0.02
CA PRO A 86 -9.00 -3.35 1.26
C PRO A 86 -7.49 -3.24 1.08
N PHE A 87 -6.78 -3.01 2.17
CA PHE A 87 -5.31 -2.96 2.13
C PHE A 87 -4.68 -3.92 3.15
N CYS A 88 -3.45 -4.34 2.85
CA CYS A 88 -2.61 -5.15 3.72
C CYS A 88 -1.21 -4.54 3.80
N GLU A 89 -0.62 -4.58 5.00
CA GLU A 89 0.75 -4.09 5.25
C GLU A 89 1.70 -5.26 5.49
N TYR A 90 2.90 -5.16 4.92
CA TYR A 90 3.93 -6.19 5.03
C TYR A 90 5.26 -5.60 5.48
N GLU A 91 5.88 -6.21 6.48
CA GLU A 91 7.22 -5.83 6.92
C GLU A 91 8.27 -6.05 5.82
N PRO A 92 9.27 -5.15 5.66
CA PRO A 92 10.32 -5.26 4.64
C PRO A 92 11.05 -6.61 4.66
N ARG A 93 11.33 -7.14 5.86
CA ARG A 93 11.97 -8.45 6.03
C ARG A 93 11.10 -9.58 5.51
N ARG A 94 9.78 -9.54 5.77
CA ARG A 94 8.82 -10.54 5.30
C ARG A 94 8.69 -10.53 3.78
N ILE A 95 8.65 -9.34 3.16
CA ILE A 95 8.62 -9.18 1.71
C ILE A 95 9.83 -9.89 1.08
N LYS A 96 11.04 -9.60 1.55
CA LYS A 96 12.27 -10.21 1.06
C LYS A 96 12.30 -11.72 1.26
N GLN A 97 11.93 -12.17 2.45
CA GLN A 97 11.86 -13.60 2.81
C GLN A 97 10.90 -14.37 1.91
N SER A 98 9.73 -13.82 1.61
CA SER A 98 8.71 -14.51 0.79
C SER A 98 9.17 -14.72 -0.65
N ILE A 99 9.98 -13.80 -1.20
CA ILE A 99 10.44 -13.84 -2.59
C ILE A 99 11.74 -14.62 -2.75
N THR A 100 12.71 -14.40 -1.86
CA THR A 100 14.07 -14.94 -2.02
C THR A 100 14.41 -16.06 -1.03
N GLY A 101 13.53 -16.34 -0.06
CA GLY A 101 13.85 -17.21 1.07
C GLY A 101 14.78 -16.58 2.12
N ASN A 102 15.27 -15.35 1.88
CA ASN A 102 16.21 -14.64 2.76
C ASN A 102 15.71 -13.21 3.07
N GLY A 103 15.33 -12.96 4.32
CA GLY A 103 14.88 -11.63 4.76
C GLY A 103 15.95 -10.54 4.77
N ALA A 104 17.24 -10.89 4.59
CA ALA A 104 18.36 -9.97 4.46
C ALA A 104 18.79 -9.74 3.01
N ALA A 105 18.07 -10.26 2.01
CA ALA A 105 18.39 -10.10 0.60
C ALA A 105 18.49 -8.62 0.19
N SER A 106 19.39 -8.33 -0.76
CA SER A 106 19.50 -6.99 -1.35
C SER A 106 18.31 -6.69 -2.27
N LYS A 107 18.10 -5.41 -2.60
CA LYS A 107 17.06 -5.00 -3.55
C LYS A 107 17.27 -5.61 -4.92
N GLU A 108 18.51 -5.69 -5.37
CA GLU A 108 18.90 -6.28 -6.65
C GLU A 108 18.60 -7.78 -6.70
N GLN A 109 18.82 -8.50 -5.61
CA GLN A 109 18.47 -9.92 -5.50
C GLN A 109 16.96 -10.14 -5.57
N VAL A 110 16.18 -9.30 -4.87
CA VAL A 110 14.71 -9.34 -4.93
C VAL A 110 14.23 -9.05 -6.36
N ALA A 111 14.75 -8.00 -6.99
CA ALA A 111 14.38 -7.61 -8.35
C ALA A 111 14.72 -8.71 -9.36
N ALA A 112 15.91 -9.30 -9.29
CA ALA A 112 16.32 -10.40 -10.17
C ALA A 112 15.43 -11.64 -10.00
N MET A 113 15.01 -11.95 -8.76
CA MET A 113 14.10 -13.06 -8.49
C MET A 113 12.70 -12.79 -9.05
N LEU A 114 12.17 -11.58 -8.85
CA LEU A 114 10.88 -11.16 -9.42
C LEU A 114 10.87 -11.22 -10.95
N GLY A 115 11.97 -10.81 -11.61
CA GLY A 115 12.11 -10.93 -13.05
C GLY A 115 11.93 -12.36 -13.56
N ARG A 116 12.45 -13.34 -12.81
CA ARG A 116 12.28 -14.77 -13.12
C ARG A 116 10.86 -15.28 -12.80
N LEU A 117 10.31 -14.88 -11.64
CA LEU A 117 8.99 -15.34 -11.19
C LEU A 117 7.84 -14.79 -12.02
N LEU A 118 7.95 -13.55 -12.51
CA LEU A 118 6.95 -12.86 -13.31
C LEU A 118 7.33 -12.75 -14.79
N ASN A 119 8.43 -13.40 -15.19
CA ASN A 119 8.92 -13.51 -16.57
C ASN A 119 9.06 -12.16 -17.31
N PHE A 120 9.68 -11.16 -16.66
CA PHE A 120 10.03 -9.92 -17.32
C PHE A 120 11.56 -9.77 -17.42
N ALA A 121 12.06 -9.39 -18.61
CA ALA A 121 13.49 -9.26 -18.89
C ALA A 121 14.01 -7.84 -18.63
N ASP A 122 13.19 -6.83 -18.91
CA ASP A 122 13.58 -5.44 -18.79
C ASP A 122 13.46 -4.96 -17.36
N MET A 123 14.63 -4.76 -16.72
CA MET A 123 14.68 -4.20 -15.38
C MET A 123 14.30 -2.72 -15.43
N PRO A 124 13.36 -2.25 -14.59
CA PRO A 124 12.98 -0.87 -14.58
C PRO A 124 14.14 0.03 -14.18
N LYS A 125 14.19 1.23 -14.76
CA LYS A 125 15.20 2.25 -14.46
C LYS A 125 15.27 2.60 -12.96
N TYR A 126 14.15 2.47 -12.25
CA TYR A 126 14.01 2.79 -10.83
C TYR A 126 13.60 1.55 -10.05
N LEU A 127 14.42 1.15 -9.07
CA LEU A 127 14.15 0.00 -8.19
C LEU A 127 12.90 0.16 -7.33
N ASP A 128 12.42 1.39 -7.13
CA ASP A 128 11.15 1.64 -6.43
C ASP A 128 9.96 0.92 -7.09
N ALA A 129 9.97 0.73 -8.40
CA ALA A 129 8.93 -0.02 -9.11
C ALA A 129 8.98 -1.52 -8.77
N THR A 130 10.20 -2.10 -8.72
CA THR A 130 10.37 -3.49 -8.29
C THR A 130 10.12 -3.70 -6.81
N ASP A 131 10.43 -2.72 -5.95
CA ASP A 131 10.08 -2.77 -4.54
C ASP A 131 8.55 -2.85 -4.36
N ALA A 132 7.78 -2.04 -5.10
CA ALA A 132 6.32 -2.09 -5.06
C ALA A 132 5.77 -3.43 -5.61
N LEU A 133 6.36 -3.94 -6.70
CA LEU A 133 5.99 -5.24 -7.24
C LEU A 133 6.29 -6.37 -6.26
N ALA A 134 7.38 -6.26 -5.48
CA ALA A 134 7.73 -7.21 -4.42
C ALA A 134 6.64 -7.30 -3.35
N VAL A 135 6.05 -6.17 -2.96
CA VAL A 135 4.95 -6.14 -1.99
C VAL A 135 3.71 -6.84 -2.53
N ALA A 136 3.35 -6.56 -3.80
CA ALA A 136 2.21 -7.22 -4.46
C ALA A 136 2.43 -8.74 -4.56
N TYR A 137 3.64 -9.17 -4.94
CA TYR A 137 3.97 -10.59 -5.03
C TYR A 137 4.03 -11.26 -3.64
N CYS A 138 4.50 -10.55 -2.62
CA CYS A 138 4.43 -11.02 -1.23
C CYS A 138 2.98 -11.26 -0.80
N HIS A 139 2.06 -10.37 -1.17
CA HIS A 139 0.63 -10.53 -0.90
C HIS A 139 0.07 -11.79 -1.57
N PHE A 140 0.37 -12.00 -2.85
CA PHE A 140 -0.03 -13.21 -3.59
C PHE A 140 0.42 -14.51 -2.90
N LEU A 141 1.62 -14.54 -2.31
CA LEU A 141 2.14 -15.73 -1.62
C LEU A 141 1.48 -16.00 -0.25
N GLN A 142 0.66 -15.07 0.26
CA GLN A 142 -0.07 -15.31 1.52
C GLN A 142 -1.33 -16.15 1.24
N LYS A 143 -1.34 -17.38 1.71
CA LYS A 143 -2.49 -18.30 1.57
C LYS A 143 -3.68 -17.93 2.47
N ASP A 144 -3.40 -17.28 3.59
CA ASP A 144 -4.38 -16.84 4.58
C ASP A 144 -4.48 -15.31 4.56
N ILE A 145 -5.05 -14.74 3.50
CA ILE A 145 -5.47 -13.35 3.53
C ILE A 145 -6.71 -13.32 4.43
N PRO A 146 -6.68 -12.67 5.61
CA PRO A 146 -7.91 -12.51 6.38
C PRO A 146 -8.92 -11.86 5.44
N GLU A 147 -10.09 -12.47 5.26
CA GLU A 147 -11.20 -11.75 4.65
C GLU A 147 -11.33 -10.44 5.41
N VAL A 148 -10.86 -9.34 4.82
CA VAL A 148 -11.07 -8.03 5.39
C VAL A 148 -12.57 -7.88 5.39
N SER A 149 -13.15 -7.98 6.57
CA SER A 149 -14.55 -7.73 6.80
C SER A 149 -14.87 -6.45 6.03
N THR A 150 -15.53 -6.60 4.89
CA THR A 150 -16.07 -5.49 4.10
C THR A 150 -16.59 -4.49 5.10
N VAL A 151 -16.12 -3.25 5.04
CA VAL A 151 -16.42 -2.14 5.96
C VAL A 151 -17.82 -2.36 6.53
N GLY A 152 -17.85 -2.80 7.78
CA GLY A 152 -19.02 -3.44 8.36
C GLY A 152 -20.22 -2.54 8.16
N LYS A 153 -21.36 -3.15 7.81
CA LYS A 153 -22.66 -2.50 8.02
C LYS A 153 -22.53 -1.71 9.32
N PRO A 154 -22.87 -0.41 9.33
CA PRO A 154 -22.66 0.41 10.51
C PRO A 154 -23.24 -0.36 11.69
N ARG A 155 -22.36 -0.83 12.57
CA ARG A 155 -22.79 -1.36 13.87
C ARG A 155 -23.66 -0.27 14.42
N LYS A 156 -24.97 -0.52 14.58
CA LYS A 156 -25.83 0.36 15.35
C LYS A 156 -25.11 0.53 16.67
N ALA A 157 -24.44 1.66 16.79
CA ALA A 157 -23.70 1.99 18.00
C ALA A 157 -24.77 2.04 19.10
N LYS A 158 -24.80 1.04 19.95
CA LYS A 158 -25.34 1.15 21.31
C LYS A 158 -24.37 2.03 22.12
N GLY A 159 -23.94 3.12 21.56
CA GLY A 159 -23.11 4.12 22.20
C GLY A 159 -24.00 5.31 22.49
N LYS A 160 -24.01 5.78 23.69
CA LYS A 160 -24.63 7.04 24.10
C LYS A 160 -24.28 8.10 23.07
N SER A 161 -25.25 8.80 22.55
CA SER A 161 -25.03 9.84 21.54
C SER A 161 -24.14 10.93 22.14
N TRP A 162 -23.44 11.69 21.31
CA TRP A 162 -22.66 12.85 21.76
C TRP A 162 -23.52 13.79 22.63
N ALA A 163 -24.78 13.94 22.32
CA ALA A 163 -25.76 14.67 23.13
C ALA A 163 -25.92 14.09 24.55
N SER A 164 -25.98 12.75 24.70
CA SER A 164 -26.02 12.10 26.00
C SER A 164 -24.72 12.31 26.79
N PHE A 165 -23.57 12.27 26.10
CA PHE A 165 -22.28 12.54 26.73
C PHE A 165 -22.19 13.98 27.25
N LEU A 166 -22.67 14.96 26.51
CA LEU A 166 -22.71 16.37 26.93
C LEU A 166 -23.62 16.57 28.13
N THR A 167 -24.78 15.90 28.19
CA THR A 167 -25.72 15.98 29.30
C THR A 167 -25.14 15.34 30.58
N GLU A 168 -24.36 14.27 30.46
CA GLU A 168 -23.74 13.57 31.59
C GLU A 168 -22.42 14.24 32.07
N ASN A 169 -21.85 15.16 31.30
CA ASN A 169 -20.58 15.85 31.61
C ASN A 169 -20.66 17.36 31.34
N PRO A 170 -21.54 18.08 32.05
CA PRO A 170 -21.74 19.52 31.81
C PRO A 170 -20.48 20.37 32.06
N ASP A 171 -19.62 19.92 32.99
CA ASP A 171 -18.40 20.65 33.38
C ASP A 171 -17.24 20.53 32.35
N ARG A 172 -17.36 19.68 31.33
CA ARG A 172 -16.36 19.47 30.30
C ARG A 172 -16.62 20.28 29.04
N VAL A 173 -17.70 21.02 28.99
CA VAL A 173 -18.09 21.87 27.84
C VAL A 173 -17.96 23.34 28.30
N LYS A 174 -16.82 23.93 28.04
CA LYS A 174 -16.61 25.38 28.14
C LYS A 174 -16.38 25.94 26.75
#